data_7819fcf46e52ac4a94f7ee7c7712ee5e
#
_entry.id   7819fcf46e52ac4a94f7ee7c7712ee5e
#
_cell.length_a   1.000
_cell.length_b   1.000
_cell.length_c   1.000
_cell.angle_alpha   90.00
_cell.angle_beta   90.00
_cell.angle_gamma   90.00
#
_symmetry.space_group_name_H-M   'P 1'
#
loop_
_entity.id
_entity.type
_entity.pdbx_description
1 polymer ?
#
loop_
_entity_poly.entity_id
_entity_poly.type
_entity_poly.pdbx_seq_one_letter_code
_entity_poly.pdbx_strand_id
1 'polypeptide(L)'
;MVDKWNLVVDVEECINCYNCTLAVQDEYAEVSHVGYSAPMPKHGHRWIDILRGERGGFPILDVSFVPTMCNHCDNAPCVAAAENGAVKKRDDGIVVIDPDKAKGQKQLVDACPYGAIWWNEDEQVSQHWNFDAHLIDDGWQEPRCVNVCPTGALKSIKVKDSEMT
;
A
#
# COMPACT_ATOMS: atom_id res chain seq x y z
N MET A 1 -10.45 -2.82 22.60
CA MET A 1 -9.40 -3.35 21.71
C MET A 1 -9.92 -3.11 20.29
N VAL A 2 -9.15 -2.45 19.47
CA VAL A 2 -9.54 -2.15 18.08
C VAL A 2 -8.96 -3.25 17.20
N ASP A 3 -9.78 -3.81 16.31
CA ASP A 3 -9.32 -4.79 15.34
C ASP A 3 -8.43 -4.10 14.30
N LYS A 4 -7.25 -4.68 14.02
CA LYS A 4 -6.31 -4.16 13.03
C LYS A 4 -6.55 -4.77 11.65
N TRP A 5 -6.50 -3.93 10.63
CA TRP A 5 -6.51 -4.37 9.25
C TRP A 5 -5.18 -5.01 8.84
N ASN A 6 -5.28 -6.14 8.16
CA ASN A 6 -4.15 -6.83 7.54
C ASN A 6 -4.51 -7.21 6.11
N LEU A 7 -3.52 -7.16 5.22
CA LEU A 7 -3.62 -7.68 3.88
C LEU A 7 -2.87 -9.02 3.81
N VAL A 8 -3.56 -10.06 3.43
CA VAL A 8 -2.98 -11.37 3.15
C VAL A 8 -2.71 -11.48 1.65
N VAL A 9 -1.50 -11.88 1.31
CA VAL A 9 -1.07 -12.14 -0.07
C VAL A 9 -0.82 -13.62 -0.25
N ASP A 10 -1.66 -14.27 -1.04
CA ASP A 10 -1.50 -15.66 -1.45
C ASP A 10 -0.71 -15.70 -2.77
N VAL A 11 0.58 -16.01 -2.67
CA VAL A 11 1.51 -15.97 -3.80
C VAL A 11 1.20 -17.07 -4.82
N GLU A 12 0.65 -18.20 -4.38
CA GLU A 12 0.31 -19.33 -5.26
C GLU A 12 -0.88 -18.99 -6.16
N GLU A 13 -1.80 -18.14 -5.67
CA GLU A 13 -2.99 -17.73 -6.40
C GLU A 13 -2.77 -16.48 -7.30
N CYS A 14 -1.62 -15.81 -7.18
CA CYS A 14 -1.34 -14.62 -7.97
C CYS A 14 -0.95 -14.97 -9.41
N ILE A 15 -1.73 -14.52 -10.38
CA ILE A 15 -1.53 -14.77 -11.81
C ILE A 15 -0.91 -13.57 -12.57
N ASN A 16 -0.41 -12.56 -11.86
CA ASN A 16 0.20 -11.38 -12.49
C ASN A 16 -0.75 -10.59 -13.43
N CYS A 17 -2.01 -10.50 -13.09
CA CYS A 17 -2.99 -9.81 -13.94
C CYS A 17 -2.95 -8.27 -13.85
N TYR A 18 -2.24 -7.69 -12.87
CA TYR A 18 -2.14 -6.25 -12.57
C TYR A 18 -3.45 -5.52 -12.26
N ASN A 19 -4.56 -6.21 -12.05
CA ASN A 19 -5.83 -5.55 -11.71
C ASN A 19 -5.74 -4.74 -10.42
N CYS A 20 -5.00 -5.23 -9.41
CA CYS A 20 -4.76 -4.50 -8.16
C CYS A 20 -4.00 -3.19 -8.38
N THR A 21 -2.99 -3.19 -9.24
CA THR A 21 -2.22 -1.98 -9.61
C THR A 21 -3.11 -0.99 -10.36
N LEU A 22 -3.89 -1.47 -11.33
CA LEU A 22 -4.79 -0.63 -12.12
C LEU A 22 -5.92 -0.03 -11.27
N ALA A 23 -6.46 -0.79 -10.31
CA ALA A 23 -7.49 -0.30 -9.40
C ALA A 23 -6.99 0.85 -8.52
N VAL A 24 -5.74 0.76 -8.03
CA VAL A 24 -5.10 1.84 -7.28
C VAL A 24 -4.83 3.05 -8.18
N GLN A 25 -4.37 2.83 -9.41
CA GLN A 25 -4.18 3.94 -10.35
C GLN A 25 -5.50 4.62 -10.70
N ASP A 26 -6.57 3.88 -10.93
CA ASP A 26 -7.90 4.42 -11.20
C ASP A 26 -8.44 5.26 -10.04
N GLU A 27 -8.17 4.85 -8.81
CA GLU A 27 -8.63 5.56 -7.60
C GLU A 27 -7.86 6.85 -7.34
N TYR A 28 -6.54 6.84 -7.54
CA TYR A 28 -5.67 7.91 -7.05
C TYR A 28 -5.03 8.78 -8.14
N ALA A 29 -5.02 8.33 -9.42
CA ALA A 29 -4.37 9.10 -10.47
C ALA A 29 -5.14 10.41 -10.73
N GLU A 30 -4.43 11.53 -10.59
CA GLU A 30 -4.99 12.88 -10.80
C GLU A 30 -6.16 13.23 -9.85
N VAL A 31 -6.42 12.40 -8.82
CA VAL A 31 -7.50 12.60 -7.84
C VAL A 31 -6.92 12.83 -6.45
N SER A 32 -7.40 13.88 -5.77
CA SER A 32 -7.05 14.20 -4.38
C SER A 32 -8.09 13.65 -3.43
N HIS A 33 -7.63 12.97 -2.37
CA HIS A 33 -8.47 12.54 -1.25
C HIS A 33 -8.05 13.32 -0.01
N VAL A 34 -8.84 14.34 0.36
CA VAL A 34 -8.52 15.28 1.44
C VAL A 34 -8.22 14.53 2.75
N GLY A 35 -7.02 14.77 3.30
CA GLY A 35 -6.55 14.13 4.54
C GLY A 35 -5.99 12.71 4.35
N TYR A 36 -6.05 12.13 3.15
CA TYR A 36 -5.59 10.77 2.88
C TYR A 36 -4.48 10.70 1.82
N SER A 37 -4.61 11.45 0.72
CA SER A 37 -3.57 11.51 -0.31
C SER A 37 -3.71 12.73 -1.22
N ALA A 38 -2.59 13.26 -1.68
CA ALA A 38 -2.55 14.11 -2.86
C ALA A 38 -2.74 13.26 -4.13
N PRO A 39 -3.03 13.86 -5.29
CA PRO A 39 -3.15 13.13 -6.55
C PRO A 39 -1.92 12.29 -6.83
N MET A 40 -2.09 11.04 -7.23
CA MET A 40 -0.99 10.22 -7.72
C MET A 40 -0.66 10.64 -9.16
N PRO A 41 0.61 10.73 -9.55
CA PRO A 41 0.97 10.98 -10.94
C PRO A 41 0.41 9.89 -11.85
N LYS A 42 -0.06 10.29 -13.02
CA LYS A 42 -0.60 9.35 -14.02
C LYS A 42 0.39 8.26 -14.45
N HIS A 43 1.69 8.58 -14.38
CA HIS A 43 2.77 7.68 -14.78
C HIS A 43 3.89 7.65 -13.75
N GLY A 44 4.64 6.55 -13.69
CA GLY A 44 5.85 6.41 -12.88
C GLY A 44 5.65 5.84 -11.50
N HIS A 45 4.49 5.97 -10.88
CA HIS A 45 4.21 5.42 -9.56
C HIS A 45 3.44 4.10 -9.66
N ARG A 46 3.83 3.15 -8.80
CA ARG A 46 3.12 1.89 -8.60
C ARG A 46 3.04 1.61 -7.11
N TRP A 47 2.01 2.14 -6.47
CA TRP A 47 1.84 1.94 -5.03
C TRP A 47 1.54 0.48 -4.66
N ILE A 48 0.95 -0.28 -5.60
CA ILE A 48 0.95 -1.74 -5.61
C ILE A 48 1.67 -2.16 -6.89
N ASP A 49 2.74 -2.93 -6.76
CA ASP A 49 3.50 -3.53 -7.86
C ASP A 49 3.57 -5.05 -7.68
N ILE A 50 3.98 -5.77 -8.72
CA ILE A 50 4.10 -7.22 -8.67
C ILE A 50 5.54 -7.59 -9.01
N LEU A 51 6.24 -8.16 -8.03
CA LEU A 51 7.56 -8.73 -8.24
C LEU A 51 7.44 -10.11 -8.88
N ARG A 52 8.20 -10.34 -9.93
CA ARG A 52 8.34 -11.64 -10.56
C ARG A 52 9.60 -12.34 -10.05
N GLY A 53 9.43 -13.52 -9.49
CA GLY A 53 10.52 -14.43 -9.13
C GLY A 53 10.58 -15.62 -10.07
N GLU A 54 11.77 -16.00 -10.54
CA GLU A 54 12.01 -17.19 -11.34
C GLU A 54 13.03 -18.08 -10.63
N ARG A 55 12.73 -19.37 -10.56
CA ARG A 55 13.63 -20.39 -9.99
C ARG A 55 13.68 -21.62 -10.87
N GLY A 56 14.89 -22.17 -11.06
CA GLY A 56 15.11 -23.35 -11.91
C GLY A 56 15.59 -22.97 -13.31
N GLY A 57 15.38 -23.87 -14.25
CA GLY A 57 15.74 -23.74 -15.66
C GLY A 57 15.11 -24.83 -16.50
N PHE A 58 15.23 -24.72 -17.83
CA PHE A 58 14.66 -25.74 -18.73
C PHE A 58 15.13 -27.14 -18.37
N PRO A 59 14.24 -28.17 -18.29
CA PRO A 59 12.80 -28.11 -18.58
C PRO A 59 11.92 -27.78 -17.36
N ILE A 60 12.49 -27.52 -16.17
CA ILE A 60 11.75 -27.27 -14.93
C ILE A 60 11.99 -25.83 -14.50
N LEU A 61 11.01 -24.97 -14.77
CA LEU A 61 11.01 -23.57 -14.37
C LEU A 61 9.80 -23.30 -13.47
N ASP A 62 10.06 -22.72 -12.30
CA ASP A 62 9.05 -22.22 -11.38
C ASP A 62 9.01 -20.69 -11.43
N VAL A 63 7.83 -20.11 -11.53
CA VAL A 63 7.62 -18.66 -11.61
C VAL A 63 6.61 -18.26 -10.54
N SER A 64 6.97 -17.29 -9.70
CA SER A 64 6.11 -16.74 -8.68
C SER A 64 5.87 -15.23 -8.90
N PHE A 65 4.70 -14.76 -8.53
CA PHE A 65 4.31 -13.36 -8.60
C PHE A 65 3.92 -12.87 -7.21
N VAL A 66 4.64 -11.86 -6.72
CA VAL A 66 4.44 -11.35 -5.36
C VAL A 66 3.96 -9.91 -5.42
N PRO A 67 2.68 -9.63 -5.18
CA PRO A 67 2.20 -8.27 -4.99
C PRO A 67 2.92 -7.60 -3.81
N THR A 68 3.46 -6.42 -4.04
CA THR A 68 4.20 -5.63 -3.05
C THR A 68 3.60 -4.25 -2.91
N MET A 69 3.47 -3.80 -1.67
CA MET A 69 2.89 -2.51 -1.30
C MET A 69 3.37 -2.08 0.08
N CYS A 70 2.83 -0.98 0.60
CA CYS A 70 3.06 -0.61 1.99
C CYS A 70 2.58 -1.73 2.94
N ASN A 71 3.45 -2.15 3.85
CA ASN A 71 3.16 -3.22 4.80
C ASN A 71 2.45 -2.73 6.07
N HIS A 72 2.17 -1.43 6.19
CA HIS A 72 1.54 -0.82 7.37
C HIS A 72 2.19 -1.27 8.69
N CYS A 73 3.53 -1.27 8.72
CA CYS A 73 4.37 -1.83 9.80
C CYS A 73 3.92 -1.40 11.19
N ASP A 74 3.99 -2.31 12.17
CA ASP A 74 3.67 -1.97 13.57
C ASP A 74 4.65 -0.97 14.16
N ASN A 75 5.93 -1.15 13.89
CA ASN A 75 6.98 -0.17 14.20
C ASN A 75 7.45 0.49 12.91
N ALA A 76 6.64 1.39 12.37
CA ALA A 76 6.85 1.98 11.05
C ALA A 76 8.02 2.99 11.06
N PRO A 77 9.14 2.72 10.35
CA PRO A 77 10.27 3.65 10.29
C PRO A 77 9.90 5.02 9.70
N CYS A 78 8.94 5.04 8.77
CA CYS A 78 8.45 6.28 8.16
C CYS A 78 7.73 7.18 9.18
N VAL A 79 7.06 6.61 10.19
CA VAL A 79 6.45 7.39 11.29
C VAL A 79 7.54 8.04 12.13
N ALA A 80 8.63 7.32 12.41
CA ALA A 80 9.75 7.85 13.18
C ALA A 80 10.55 8.94 12.42
N ALA A 81 10.64 8.83 11.09
CA ALA A 81 11.34 9.79 10.23
C ALA A 81 10.49 11.02 9.86
N ALA A 82 9.18 10.99 10.13
CA ALA A 82 8.26 12.05 9.76
C ALA A 82 8.36 13.26 10.71
N GLU A 83 8.36 14.43 10.12
CA GLU A 83 8.27 15.69 10.84
C GLU A 83 6.82 16.17 10.97
N ASN A 84 6.52 16.95 11.99
CA ASN A 84 5.21 17.57 12.21
C ASN A 84 4.01 16.60 12.22
N GLY A 85 4.26 15.31 12.51
CA GLY A 85 3.22 14.29 12.48
C GLY A 85 2.63 14.05 11.08
N ALA A 86 3.46 14.19 10.04
CA ALA A 86 3.07 13.97 8.65
C ALA A 86 2.70 12.52 8.35
N VAL A 87 3.28 11.57 9.06
CA VAL A 87 2.92 10.15 8.95
C VAL A 87 2.32 9.69 10.26
N LYS A 88 1.18 9.02 10.20
CA LYS A 88 0.48 8.51 11.37
C LYS A 88 0.08 7.06 11.16
N LYS A 89 0.29 6.24 12.19
CA LYS A 89 -0.34 4.94 12.30
C LYS A 89 -1.67 5.11 13.06
N ARG A 90 -2.75 4.68 12.44
CA ARG A 90 -4.10 4.70 13.00
C ARG A 90 -4.27 3.53 13.99
N ASP A 91 -5.28 3.63 14.85
CA ASP A 91 -5.61 2.57 15.81
C ASP A 91 -6.00 1.26 15.14
N ASP A 92 -6.57 1.34 13.94
CA ASP A 92 -6.93 0.20 13.09
C ASP A 92 -5.74 -0.39 12.30
N GLY A 93 -4.52 0.07 12.59
CA GLY A 93 -3.28 -0.44 11.99
C GLY A 93 -2.88 0.19 10.65
N ILE A 94 -3.74 0.99 10.03
CA ILE A 94 -3.43 1.64 8.75
C ILE A 94 -2.44 2.79 8.98
N VAL A 95 -1.39 2.86 8.16
CA VAL A 95 -0.48 4.00 8.11
C VAL A 95 -0.96 4.97 7.05
N VAL A 96 -1.07 6.24 7.38
CA VAL A 96 -1.50 7.31 6.47
C VAL A 96 -0.45 8.42 6.45
N ILE A 97 -0.11 8.89 5.26
CA ILE A 97 0.71 10.09 5.04
C ILE A 97 -0.24 11.26 4.76
N ASP A 98 -0.23 12.24 5.65
CA ASP A 98 -0.98 13.48 5.48
C ASP A 98 -0.34 14.32 4.37
N PRO A 99 -1.03 14.56 3.25
CA PRO A 99 -0.42 15.21 2.08
C PRO A 99 0.00 16.64 2.34
N ASP A 100 -0.70 17.36 3.21
CA ASP A 100 -0.38 18.77 3.50
C ASP A 100 0.86 18.89 4.40
N LYS A 101 1.00 17.98 5.37
CA LYS A 101 2.13 17.98 6.30
C LYS A 101 3.38 17.32 5.73
N ALA A 102 3.23 16.40 4.77
CA ALA A 102 4.32 15.67 4.15
C ALA A 102 5.02 16.44 3.01
N LYS A 103 4.57 17.65 2.69
CA LYS A 103 5.20 18.48 1.66
C LYS A 103 6.67 18.73 1.98
N GLY A 104 7.54 18.48 1.00
CA GLY A 104 8.99 18.63 1.12
C GLY A 104 9.70 17.51 1.88
N GLN A 105 9.00 16.57 2.47
CA GLN A 105 9.59 15.49 3.28
C GLN A 105 10.02 14.29 2.43
N LYS A 106 11.00 14.49 1.55
CA LYS A 106 11.54 13.45 0.67
C LYS A 106 12.26 12.33 1.44
N GLN A 107 12.76 12.60 2.65
CA GLN A 107 13.40 11.62 3.52
C GLN A 107 12.50 10.41 3.87
N LEU A 108 11.18 10.56 3.75
CA LEU A 108 10.24 9.46 3.99
C LEU A 108 10.41 8.31 2.99
N VAL A 109 10.85 8.60 1.76
CA VAL A 109 11.13 7.59 0.73
C VAL A 109 12.26 6.68 1.18
N ASP A 110 13.36 7.28 1.65
CA ASP A 110 14.54 6.55 2.10
C ASP A 110 14.30 5.81 3.44
N ALA A 111 13.35 6.28 4.23
CA ALA A 111 12.98 5.65 5.49
C ALA A 111 12.25 4.32 5.32
N CYS A 112 11.67 4.04 4.15
CA CYS A 112 10.94 2.80 3.90
C CYS A 112 11.90 1.69 3.43
N PRO A 113 12.14 0.62 4.24
CA PRO A 113 13.04 -0.46 3.86
C PRO A 113 12.50 -1.33 2.73
N TYR A 114 11.22 -1.19 2.41
CA TYR A 114 10.53 -1.97 1.37
C TYR A 114 10.37 -1.20 0.05
N GLY A 115 10.84 0.06 -0.02
CA GLY A 115 10.66 0.90 -1.20
C GLY A 115 9.21 1.20 -1.56
N ALA A 116 8.30 1.16 -0.58
CA ALA A 116 6.86 1.32 -0.81
C ALA A 116 6.39 2.79 -0.74
N ILE A 117 7.30 3.73 -0.52
CA ILE A 117 7.00 5.18 -0.52
C ILE A 117 7.62 5.80 -1.77
N TRP A 118 6.81 6.57 -2.47
CA TRP A 118 7.15 7.21 -3.73
C TRP A 118 7.19 8.72 -3.56
N TRP A 119 8.17 9.37 -4.21
CA TRP A 119 8.22 10.82 -4.26
C TRP A 119 7.44 11.36 -5.45
N ASN A 120 6.45 12.19 -5.18
CA ASN A 120 5.68 12.90 -6.20
C ASN A 120 6.32 14.27 -6.46
N GLU A 121 6.94 14.43 -7.64
CA GLU A 121 7.61 15.69 -8.01
C GLU A 121 6.61 16.81 -8.31
N ASP A 122 5.41 16.52 -8.78
CA ASP A 122 4.41 17.52 -9.13
C ASP A 122 3.80 18.14 -7.87
N GLU A 123 3.47 17.31 -6.90
CA GLU A 123 2.86 17.73 -5.63
C GLU A 123 3.90 18.02 -4.53
N GLN A 124 5.19 17.68 -4.76
CA GLN A 124 6.28 17.80 -3.79
C GLN A 124 5.99 17.08 -2.47
N VAL A 125 5.45 15.85 -2.56
CA VAL A 125 5.01 15.06 -1.41
C VAL A 125 5.41 13.59 -1.55
N SER A 126 5.69 12.95 -0.41
CA SER A 126 5.87 11.50 -0.33
C SER A 126 4.51 10.80 -0.23
N GLN A 127 4.33 9.74 -1.01
CA GLN A 127 3.06 9.00 -1.14
C GLN A 127 3.28 7.51 -1.06
N HIS A 128 2.26 6.79 -0.61
CA HIS A 128 2.21 5.32 -0.60
C HIS A 128 0.76 4.84 -0.70
N TRP A 129 0.55 3.54 -0.93
CA TRP A 129 -0.77 2.95 -0.78
C TRP A 129 -1.21 2.98 0.70
N ASN A 130 -2.34 3.61 0.97
CA ASN A 130 -2.86 3.85 2.32
C ASN A 130 -4.01 2.92 2.71
N PHE A 131 -4.08 1.72 2.13
CA PHE A 131 -5.15 0.73 2.36
C PHE A 131 -6.54 1.21 1.91
N ASP A 132 -6.61 2.19 0.99
CA ASP A 132 -7.85 2.86 0.60
C ASP A 132 -8.67 3.37 1.80
N ALA A 133 -7.95 3.97 2.78
CA ALA A 133 -8.50 4.37 4.08
C ALA A 133 -9.72 5.29 3.97
N HIS A 134 -9.78 6.13 2.94
CA HIS A 134 -10.93 6.98 2.68
C HIS A 134 -12.20 6.16 2.32
N LEU A 135 -12.05 5.07 1.56
CA LEU A 135 -13.16 4.16 1.24
C LEU A 135 -13.58 3.34 2.47
N ILE A 136 -12.59 2.86 3.25
CA ILE A 136 -12.86 2.12 4.49
C ILE A 136 -13.63 3.00 5.47
N ASP A 137 -13.28 4.28 5.59
CA ASP A 137 -13.98 5.24 6.46
C ASP A 137 -15.37 5.60 5.92
N ASP A 138 -15.60 5.48 4.60
CA ASP A 138 -16.90 5.61 3.94
C ASP A 138 -17.76 4.33 4.00
N GLY A 139 -17.28 3.30 4.69
CA GLY A 139 -18.04 2.07 4.99
C GLY A 139 -17.73 0.88 4.09
N TRP A 140 -16.71 0.96 3.24
CA TRP A 140 -16.26 -0.19 2.46
C TRP A 140 -15.71 -1.28 3.37
N GLN A 141 -15.97 -2.53 3.00
CA GLN A 141 -15.58 -3.70 3.79
C GLN A 141 -14.18 -4.22 3.44
N GLU A 142 -13.61 -3.77 2.33
CA GLU A 142 -12.31 -4.18 1.82
C GLU A 142 -11.74 -3.13 0.87
N PRO A 143 -10.41 -3.04 0.71
CA PRO A 143 -9.79 -2.13 -0.24
C PRO A 143 -10.02 -2.58 -1.69
N ARG A 144 -9.93 -1.64 -2.64
CA ARG A 144 -10.20 -1.90 -4.07
C ARG A 144 -9.32 -3.00 -4.66
N CYS A 145 -8.06 -3.08 -4.25
CA CYS A 145 -7.14 -4.11 -4.74
C CYS A 145 -7.62 -5.54 -4.42
N VAL A 146 -8.30 -5.74 -3.29
CA VAL A 146 -8.94 -7.01 -2.91
C VAL A 146 -10.18 -7.25 -3.75
N ASN A 147 -11.05 -6.25 -3.85
CA ASN A 147 -12.32 -6.34 -4.58
C ASN A 147 -12.14 -6.72 -6.06
N VAL A 148 -11.06 -6.26 -6.70
CA VAL A 148 -10.79 -6.53 -8.13
C VAL A 148 -9.91 -7.76 -8.38
N CYS A 149 -9.43 -8.45 -7.33
CA CYS A 149 -8.55 -9.60 -7.48
C CYS A 149 -9.33 -10.83 -7.97
N PRO A 150 -9.15 -11.31 -9.22
CA PRO A 150 -10.01 -12.33 -9.80
C PRO A 150 -9.75 -13.72 -9.22
N THR A 151 -8.57 -13.95 -8.64
CA THR A 151 -8.19 -15.25 -8.06
C THR A 151 -8.32 -15.28 -6.54
N GLY A 152 -8.60 -14.11 -5.90
CA GLY A 152 -8.59 -14.00 -4.44
C GLY A 152 -7.19 -14.11 -3.83
N ALA A 153 -6.14 -13.85 -4.61
CA ALA A 153 -4.75 -13.80 -4.11
C ALA A 153 -4.56 -12.71 -3.06
N LEU A 154 -5.32 -11.63 -3.13
CA LEU A 154 -5.37 -10.59 -2.12
C LEU A 154 -6.63 -10.74 -1.27
N LYS A 155 -6.45 -10.74 0.06
CA LYS A 155 -7.55 -10.83 1.02
C LYS A 155 -7.30 -9.83 2.15
N SER A 156 -8.31 -9.09 2.54
CA SER A 156 -8.25 -8.23 3.73
C SER A 156 -8.90 -8.93 4.92
N ILE A 157 -8.26 -8.87 6.07
CA ILE A 157 -8.76 -9.43 7.31
C ILE A 157 -8.62 -8.43 8.45
N LYS A 158 -9.49 -8.55 9.45
CA LYS A 158 -9.35 -7.85 10.72
C LYS A 158 -8.88 -8.84 11.79
N VAL A 159 -7.79 -8.50 12.46
CA VAL A 159 -7.19 -9.33 13.50
C VAL A 159 -7.19 -8.57 14.81
N LYS A 160 -7.56 -9.23 15.89
CA LYS A 160 -7.45 -8.65 17.24
C LYS A 160 -5.99 -8.55 17.66
N ASP A 161 -5.64 -7.44 18.30
CA ASP A 161 -4.26 -7.17 18.77
C ASP A 161 -3.68 -8.30 19.65
N SER A 162 -4.55 -9.08 20.33
CA SER A 162 -4.18 -10.23 21.15
C SER A 162 -3.82 -11.50 20.36
N GLU A 163 -4.06 -11.53 19.07
CA GLU A 163 -3.85 -12.70 18.19
C GLU A 163 -2.62 -12.53 17.28
N MET A 164 -1.91 -11.38 17.41
CA MET A 164 -0.74 -11.03 16.58
C MET A 164 0.61 -11.39 17.21
N THR A 165 0.66 -12.36 18.13
CA THR A 165 1.90 -12.87 18.76
C THR A 165 2.32 -14.22 18.20
#